data_1e7765126cfa88ba95a8b132c41dd70c
#
_entry.id   1e7765126cfa88ba95a8b132c41dd70c
#
_cell.length_a   1.000
_cell.length_b   1.000
_cell.length_c   1.000
_cell.angle_alpha   90.00
_cell.angle_beta   90.00
_cell.angle_gamma   90.00
#
_symmetry.space_group_name_H-M   'P 1'
#
loop_
_entity.id
_entity.type
_entity.pdbx_description
1 polymer ?
#
loop_
_entity_poly.entity_id
_entity_poly.type
_entity_poly.pdbx_seq_one_letter_code
_entity_poly.pdbx_strand_id
1 'polypeptide(L)'
;MKHVEATLAKLVEEHRIPDDAAQELRAAIAADAPSQVEETRHKLIAEILGYLGAALVVVAVGLVIASRWAAWNSVTRQAVLVVVAIALLAGQQVIGTSTDMKRRLAGVLGTAAIVPAAAWPGVGLLPPWDERVWPWVALAVAVYSYKRAHTLIGNAAMVVASAIVVPMMISQVHWDNEVGIIGAGYVMLGSAWLVVGARELVVEPEMSAFAGSALVLLGSQMPIMEFGGSYPLYAIAAVIAGVLISIYLNWLRMFPVLAAGVIGLGIVCGETVYKLTGGNVFGAALGMLAAGVVMLVVSLRIIRQTKKDNA
;
A
#
# COMPACT_ATOMS: atom_id res chain seq x y z
N MET A 1 11.08 -26.34 15.59
CA MET A 1 11.51 -27.50 16.39
C MET A 1 11.58 -27.20 17.89
N LYS A 2 12.41 -26.28 18.41
CA LYS A 2 12.54 -26.02 19.87
C LYS A 2 11.21 -25.83 20.62
N HIS A 3 10.23 -25.20 20.01
CA HIS A 3 8.93 -24.94 20.64
C HIS A 3 8.07 -26.22 20.74
N VAL A 4 8.13 -27.09 19.73
CA VAL A 4 7.42 -28.39 19.72
C VAL A 4 8.03 -29.33 20.73
N GLU A 5 9.37 -29.38 20.83
CA GLU A 5 10.08 -30.18 21.82
C GLU A 5 9.76 -29.75 23.25
N ALA A 6 9.71 -28.42 23.51
CA ALA A 6 9.33 -27.89 24.82
C ALA A 6 7.87 -28.24 25.18
N THR A 7 6.97 -28.20 24.19
CA THR A 7 5.57 -28.55 24.39
C THR A 7 5.38 -30.04 24.65
N LEU A 8 6.08 -30.90 23.92
CA LEU A 8 6.07 -32.33 24.12
C LEU A 8 6.63 -32.72 25.50
N ALA A 9 7.75 -32.09 25.92
CA ALA A 9 8.33 -32.31 27.25
C ALA A 9 7.34 -31.94 28.38
N LYS A 10 6.64 -30.82 28.19
CA LYS A 10 5.62 -30.37 29.14
C LYS A 10 4.41 -31.32 29.24
N LEU A 11 3.95 -31.86 28.09
CA LEU A 11 2.85 -32.80 28.04
C LEU A 11 3.18 -34.17 28.69
N VAL A 12 4.45 -34.60 28.60
CA VAL A 12 4.95 -35.79 29.31
C VAL A 12 5.03 -35.52 30.80
N GLU A 13 5.55 -34.38 31.22
CA GLU A 13 5.65 -33.98 32.63
C GLU A 13 4.27 -33.86 33.30
N GLU A 14 3.28 -33.39 32.55
CA GLU A 14 1.87 -33.32 33.00
C GLU A 14 1.14 -34.70 32.96
N HIS A 15 1.83 -35.80 32.66
CA HIS A 15 1.26 -37.16 32.51
C HIS A 15 0.13 -37.26 31.47
N ARG A 16 0.07 -36.36 30.51
CA ARG A 16 -0.97 -36.32 29.48
C ARG A 16 -0.64 -37.21 28.26
N ILE A 17 0.63 -37.54 28.08
CA ILE A 17 1.12 -38.41 27.01
C ILE A 17 2.15 -39.37 27.66
N PRO A 18 2.10 -40.69 27.37
CA PRO A 18 3.12 -41.65 27.80
C PRO A 18 4.46 -41.37 27.10
N ASP A 19 5.56 -41.72 27.78
CA ASP A 19 6.93 -41.46 27.27
C ASP A 19 7.23 -42.15 25.92
N ASP A 20 6.70 -43.35 25.72
CA ASP A 20 6.81 -44.14 24.48
C ASP A 20 6.13 -43.42 23.30
N ALA A 21 4.92 -42.91 23.51
CA ALA A 21 4.19 -42.14 22.49
C ALA A 21 4.91 -40.80 22.16
N ALA A 22 5.51 -40.17 23.18
CA ALA A 22 6.29 -38.95 22.96
C ALA A 22 7.60 -39.23 22.14
N GLN A 23 8.22 -40.39 22.35
CA GLN A 23 9.37 -40.84 21.56
C GLN A 23 8.99 -41.18 20.12
N GLU A 24 7.89 -41.85 19.88
CA GLU A 24 7.37 -42.12 18.54
C GLU A 24 7.05 -40.81 17.79
N LEU A 25 6.41 -39.85 18.46
CA LEU A 25 6.14 -38.52 17.87
C LEU A 25 7.43 -37.76 17.53
N ARG A 26 8.44 -37.81 18.41
CA ARG A 26 9.75 -37.20 18.12
C ARG A 26 10.43 -37.86 16.92
N ALA A 27 10.37 -39.18 16.82
CA ALA A 27 10.93 -39.94 15.69
C ALA A 27 10.20 -39.60 14.38
N ALA A 28 8.88 -39.51 14.40
CA ALA A 28 8.06 -39.17 13.25
C ALA A 28 8.35 -37.70 12.78
N ILE A 29 8.41 -36.76 13.72
CA ILE A 29 8.75 -35.36 13.41
C ILE A 29 10.17 -35.21 12.87
N ALA A 30 11.13 -35.98 13.39
CA ALA A 30 12.51 -35.98 12.93
C ALA A 30 12.67 -36.62 11.53
N ALA A 31 11.86 -37.61 11.22
CA ALA A 31 11.84 -38.26 9.89
C ALA A 31 11.22 -37.34 8.81
N ASP A 32 10.20 -36.54 9.16
CA ASP A 32 9.52 -35.63 8.24
C ASP A 32 10.25 -34.29 8.03
N ALA A 33 11.08 -33.89 9.01
CA ALA A 33 11.73 -32.57 9.00
C ALA A 33 12.63 -32.31 7.78
N PRO A 34 13.46 -33.26 7.28
CA PRO A 34 14.30 -33.02 6.11
C PRO A 34 13.49 -32.87 4.83
N SER A 35 12.45 -33.70 4.64
CA SER A 35 11.60 -33.66 3.45
C SER A 35 10.76 -32.38 3.37
N GLN A 36 10.26 -31.88 4.49
CA GLN A 36 9.51 -30.61 4.54
C GLN A 36 10.38 -29.38 4.24
N VAL A 37 11.63 -29.36 4.72
CA VAL A 37 12.57 -28.26 4.45
C VAL A 37 12.94 -28.23 2.98
N GLU A 38 13.18 -29.38 2.37
CA GLU A 38 13.57 -29.51 0.97
C GLU A 38 12.39 -29.17 0.04
N GLU A 39 11.20 -29.64 0.35
CA GLU A 39 9.97 -29.30 -0.37
C GLU A 39 9.66 -27.80 -0.28
N THR A 40 9.82 -27.18 0.88
CA THR A 40 9.62 -25.74 1.08
C THR A 40 10.64 -24.93 0.28
N ARG A 41 11.91 -25.38 0.22
CA ARG A 41 12.96 -24.73 -0.55
C ARG A 41 12.68 -24.81 -2.05
N HIS A 42 12.26 -25.97 -2.56
CA HIS A 42 11.91 -26.12 -3.97
C HIS A 42 10.69 -25.26 -4.36
N LYS A 43 9.66 -25.19 -3.50
CA LYS A 43 8.51 -24.31 -3.71
C LYS A 43 8.92 -22.83 -3.74
N LEU A 44 9.78 -22.40 -2.82
CA LEU A 44 10.28 -21.02 -2.78
C LEU A 44 11.09 -20.65 -4.04
N ILE A 45 12.00 -21.56 -4.48
CA ILE A 45 12.79 -21.35 -5.69
C ILE A 45 11.88 -21.28 -6.92
N ALA A 46 10.91 -22.17 -7.04
CA ALA A 46 9.97 -22.18 -8.14
C ALA A 46 9.11 -20.90 -8.16
N GLU A 47 8.72 -20.39 -6.99
CA GLU A 47 7.99 -19.13 -6.86
C GLU A 47 8.84 -17.94 -7.31
N ILE A 48 10.09 -17.83 -6.84
CA ILE A 48 11.01 -16.77 -7.24
C ILE A 48 11.29 -16.80 -8.74
N LEU A 49 11.56 -17.98 -9.31
CA LEU A 49 11.79 -18.15 -10.75
C LEU A 49 10.54 -17.79 -11.55
N GLY A 50 9.35 -18.13 -11.06
CA GLY A 50 8.09 -17.78 -11.67
C GLY A 50 7.87 -16.26 -11.73
N TYR A 51 8.12 -15.53 -10.63
CA TYR A 51 8.02 -14.08 -10.62
C TYR A 51 9.07 -13.41 -11.51
N LEU A 52 10.31 -13.88 -11.45
CA LEU A 52 11.39 -13.35 -12.29
C LEU A 52 11.11 -13.57 -13.77
N GLY A 53 10.64 -14.78 -14.14
CA GLY A 53 10.24 -15.09 -15.51
C GLY A 53 9.09 -14.21 -16.00
N ALA A 54 8.04 -14.05 -15.18
CA ALA A 54 6.93 -13.17 -15.51
C ALA A 54 7.37 -11.71 -15.68
N ALA A 55 8.23 -11.19 -14.78
CA ALA A 55 8.77 -9.85 -14.87
C ALA A 55 9.59 -9.64 -16.14
N LEU A 56 10.46 -10.60 -16.50
CA LEU A 56 11.25 -10.55 -17.72
C LEU A 56 10.38 -10.54 -18.98
N VAL A 57 9.32 -11.34 -19.03
CA VAL A 57 8.36 -11.34 -20.15
C VAL A 57 7.68 -9.98 -20.27
N VAL A 58 7.20 -9.41 -19.16
CA VAL A 58 6.56 -8.09 -19.18
C VAL A 58 7.52 -7.01 -19.67
N VAL A 59 8.77 -7.02 -19.17
CA VAL A 59 9.80 -6.07 -19.60
C VAL A 59 10.13 -6.25 -21.08
N ALA A 60 10.32 -7.50 -21.55
CA ALA A 60 10.63 -7.78 -22.95
C ALA A 60 9.51 -7.31 -23.90
N VAL A 61 8.25 -7.62 -23.57
CA VAL A 61 7.08 -7.14 -24.32
C VAL A 61 7.02 -5.61 -24.31
N GLY A 62 7.25 -4.98 -23.15
CA GLY A 62 7.32 -3.53 -23.03
C GLY A 62 8.39 -2.88 -23.90
N LEU A 63 9.59 -3.47 -23.96
CA LEU A 63 10.69 -3.02 -24.80
C LEU A 63 10.37 -3.16 -26.30
N VAL A 64 9.76 -4.27 -26.73
CA VAL A 64 9.33 -4.47 -28.12
C VAL A 64 8.29 -3.42 -28.50
N ILE A 65 7.29 -3.19 -27.65
CA ILE A 65 6.26 -2.16 -27.86
C ILE A 65 6.92 -0.79 -27.94
N ALA A 66 7.78 -0.44 -26.97
CA ALA A 66 8.47 0.85 -26.95
C ALA A 66 9.35 1.10 -28.17
N SER A 67 10.08 0.07 -28.63
CA SER A 67 10.97 0.18 -29.80
C SER A 67 10.23 0.45 -31.12
N ARG A 68 8.98 0.03 -31.22
CA ARG A 68 8.15 0.20 -32.42
C ARG A 68 7.10 1.30 -32.28
N TRP A 69 6.97 1.87 -31.09
CA TRP A 69 5.89 2.82 -30.76
C TRP A 69 5.80 3.99 -31.72
N ALA A 70 6.93 4.60 -32.04
CA ALA A 70 6.98 5.75 -32.94
C ALA A 70 6.58 5.41 -34.39
N ALA A 71 6.87 4.18 -34.84
CA ALA A 71 6.58 3.73 -36.19
C ALA A 71 5.10 3.32 -36.40
N TRP A 72 4.36 3.06 -35.32
CA TRP A 72 2.97 2.63 -35.43
C TRP A 72 2.02 3.84 -35.55
N ASN A 73 0.97 3.67 -36.33
CA ASN A 73 -0.14 4.63 -36.37
C ASN A 73 -1.00 4.51 -35.06
N SER A 74 -1.88 5.47 -34.84
CA SER A 74 -2.74 5.51 -33.64
C SER A 74 -3.62 4.26 -33.48
N VAL A 75 -4.17 3.77 -34.58
CA VAL A 75 -5.02 2.56 -34.58
C VAL A 75 -4.25 1.33 -34.11
N THR A 76 -3.03 1.13 -34.64
CA THR A 76 -2.17 0.01 -34.25
C THR A 76 -1.76 0.11 -32.80
N ARG A 77 -1.41 1.31 -32.30
CA ARG A 77 -1.08 1.53 -30.89
C ARG A 77 -2.25 1.16 -29.99
N GLN A 78 -3.46 1.61 -30.30
CA GLN A 78 -4.66 1.27 -29.56
C GLN A 78 -4.95 -0.23 -29.58
N ALA A 79 -4.90 -0.85 -30.76
CA ALA A 79 -5.15 -2.29 -30.90
C ALA A 79 -4.17 -3.10 -30.02
N VAL A 80 -2.88 -2.74 -30.04
CA VAL A 80 -1.86 -3.39 -29.21
C VAL A 80 -2.15 -3.23 -27.72
N LEU A 81 -2.49 -2.03 -27.26
CA LEU A 81 -2.82 -1.79 -25.83
C LEU A 81 -4.04 -2.61 -25.40
N VAL A 82 -5.10 -2.65 -26.21
CA VAL A 82 -6.31 -3.44 -25.92
C VAL A 82 -5.98 -4.93 -25.89
N VAL A 83 -5.23 -5.43 -26.88
CA VAL A 83 -4.83 -6.86 -26.95
C VAL A 83 -3.99 -7.24 -25.74
N VAL A 84 -3.02 -6.41 -25.35
CA VAL A 84 -2.18 -6.66 -24.14
C VAL A 84 -3.03 -6.64 -22.88
N ALA A 85 -3.92 -5.66 -22.71
CA ALA A 85 -4.81 -5.60 -21.55
C ALA A 85 -5.70 -6.84 -21.46
N ILE A 86 -6.34 -7.24 -22.58
CA ILE A 86 -7.19 -8.44 -22.64
C ILE A 86 -6.36 -9.70 -22.36
N ALA A 87 -5.16 -9.84 -22.95
CA ALA A 87 -4.30 -10.99 -22.74
C ALA A 87 -3.90 -11.14 -21.26
N LEU A 88 -3.55 -10.04 -20.59
CA LEU A 88 -3.21 -10.04 -19.16
C LEU A 88 -4.41 -10.40 -18.28
N LEU A 89 -5.59 -9.84 -18.58
CA LEU A 89 -6.83 -10.17 -17.85
C LEU A 89 -7.26 -11.62 -18.12
N ALA A 90 -7.14 -12.11 -19.34
CA ALA A 90 -7.40 -13.50 -19.67
C ALA A 90 -6.41 -14.44 -18.96
N GLY A 91 -5.12 -14.09 -18.93
CA GLY A 91 -4.09 -14.80 -18.15
C GLY A 91 -4.45 -14.88 -16.67
N GLN A 92 -4.92 -13.78 -16.07
CA GLN A 92 -5.45 -13.76 -14.71
C GLN A 92 -6.58 -14.77 -14.48
N GLN A 93 -7.51 -14.89 -15.45
CA GLN A 93 -8.63 -15.85 -15.37
C GLN A 93 -8.16 -17.29 -15.48
N VAL A 94 -7.27 -17.59 -16.43
CA VAL A 94 -6.77 -18.95 -16.71
C VAL A 94 -5.95 -19.49 -15.53
N ILE A 95 -5.10 -18.67 -14.93
CA ILE A 95 -4.28 -19.07 -13.78
C ILE A 95 -5.17 -19.41 -12.57
N GLY A 96 -6.27 -18.68 -12.41
CA GLY A 96 -7.18 -18.87 -11.30
C GLY A 96 -6.58 -18.45 -9.95
N THR A 97 -7.24 -18.83 -8.85
CA THR A 97 -6.88 -18.40 -7.49
C THR A 97 -6.87 -19.54 -6.48
N SER A 98 -6.75 -20.79 -6.96
CA SER A 98 -6.88 -22.01 -6.13
C SER A 98 -5.73 -22.21 -5.13
N THR A 99 -4.57 -21.64 -5.36
CA THR A 99 -3.41 -21.67 -4.45
C THR A 99 -2.90 -20.26 -4.23
N ASP A 100 -2.19 -20.03 -3.12
CA ASP A 100 -1.62 -18.71 -2.79
C ASP A 100 -0.70 -18.19 -3.89
N MET A 101 0.14 -19.07 -4.47
CA MET A 101 1.01 -18.72 -5.59
C MET A 101 0.22 -18.26 -6.82
N LYS A 102 -0.81 -19.03 -7.22
CA LYS A 102 -1.67 -18.67 -8.36
C LYS A 102 -2.41 -17.36 -8.10
N ARG A 103 -2.93 -17.18 -6.88
CA ARG A 103 -3.61 -15.95 -6.47
C ARG A 103 -2.69 -14.73 -6.60
N ARG A 104 -1.44 -14.81 -6.10
CA ARG A 104 -0.45 -13.74 -6.22
C ARG A 104 -0.10 -13.45 -7.68
N LEU A 105 0.15 -14.48 -8.48
CA LEU A 105 0.45 -14.32 -9.90
C LEU A 105 -0.73 -13.72 -10.68
N ALA A 106 -1.95 -14.16 -10.41
CA ALA A 106 -3.16 -13.55 -10.95
C ALA A 106 -3.30 -12.08 -10.56
N GLY A 107 -2.95 -11.72 -9.31
CA GLY A 107 -2.92 -10.34 -8.85
C GLY A 107 -1.91 -9.47 -9.61
N VAL A 108 -0.71 -9.99 -9.85
CA VAL A 108 0.33 -9.30 -10.65
C VAL A 108 -0.14 -9.06 -12.08
N LEU A 109 -0.70 -10.07 -12.74
CA LEU A 109 -1.21 -9.93 -14.12
C LEU A 109 -2.36 -8.92 -14.20
N GLY A 110 -3.31 -9.01 -13.27
CA GLY A 110 -4.42 -8.06 -13.23
C GLY A 110 -3.98 -6.61 -12.98
N THR A 111 -2.98 -6.41 -12.11
CA THR A 111 -2.40 -5.10 -11.86
C THR A 111 -1.63 -4.60 -13.09
N ALA A 112 -0.86 -5.46 -13.75
CA ALA A 112 -0.15 -5.12 -14.98
C ALA A 112 -1.09 -4.72 -16.13
N ALA A 113 -2.32 -5.25 -16.15
CA ALA A 113 -3.33 -4.89 -17.15
C ALA A 113 -3.84 -3.45 -17.02
N ILE A 114 -3.68 -2.81 -15.85
CA ILE A 114 -4.17 -1.44 -15.61
C ILE A 114 -3.49 -0.45 -16.53
N VAL A 115 -2.17 -0.54 -16.71
CA VAL A 115 -1.40 0.41 -17.52
C VAL A 115 -1.85 0.42 -18.99
N PRO A 116 -1.85 -0.70 -19.71
CA PRO A 116 -2.31 -0.71 -21.11
C PRO A 116 -3.80 -0.38 -21.24
N ALA A 117 -4.65 -0.80 -20.29
CA ALA A 117 -6.06 -0.45 -20.31
C ALA A 117 -6.30 1.05 -20.08
N ALA A 118 -5.53 1.68 -19.20
CA ALA A 118 -5.61 3.12 -18.94
C ALA A 118 -5.02 3.95 -20.10
N ALA A 119 -3.94 3.49 -20.71
CA ALA A 119 -3.30 4.20 -21.82
C ALA A 119 -4.11 4.17 -23.13
N TRP A 120 -4.99 3.17 -23.29
CA TRP A 120 -5.80 3.00 -24.50
C TRP A 120 -6.60 4.24 -24.94
N PRO A 121 -7.36 4.93 -24.06
CA PRO A 121 -8.11 6.11 -24.47
C PRO A 121 -7.24 7.27 -24.96
N GLY A 122 -6.03 7.47 -24.36
CA GLY A 122 -5.14 8.57 -24.64
C GLY A 122 -4.37 8.49 -25.96
N VAL A 123 -4.51 7.42 -26.74
CA VAL A 123 -3.76 7.22 -28.01
C VAL A 123 -4.50 7.77 -29.24
N GLY A 124 -5.70 8.39 -29.06
CA GLY A 124 -6.19 9.34 -30.08
C GLY A 124 -6.96 8.79 -31.26
N LEU A 125 -8.10 8.11 -31.03
CA LEU A 125 -9.13 7.93 -32.08
C LEU A 125 -10.45 8.65 -31.76
N LEU A 126 -10.68 9.05 -30.55
CA LEU A 126 -11.95 9.62 -30.09
C LEU A 126 -11.71 10.94 -29.35
N PRO A 127 -11.65 12.09 -30.04
CA PRO A 127 -11.73 13.37 -29.35
C PRO A 127 -13.15 13.51 -28.77
N PRO A 128 -13.37 13.97 -27.58
CA PRO A 128 -12.56 14.54 -26.51
C PRO A 128 -12.47 13.63 -25.25
N TRP A 129 -12.41 12.30 -25.41
CA TRP A 129 -12.53 11.32 -24.32
C TRP A 129 -11.21 11.02 -23.62
N ASP A 130 -10.10 11.47 -24.20
CA ASP A 130 -8.75 10.99 -23.98
C ASP A 130 -8.27 11.18 -22.54
N GLU A 131 -8.40 12.38 -21.98
CA GLU A 131 -7.84 12.67 -20.65
C GLU A 131 -8.82 12.39 -19.51
N ARG A 132 -10.12 12.37 -19.79
CA ARG A 132 -11.17 12.24 -18.77
C ARG A 132 -11.52 10.79 -18.45
N VAL A 133 -11.34 9.87 -19.38
CA VAL A 133 -11.82 8.48 -19.28
C VAL A 133 -10.77 7.55 -18.69
N TRP A 134 -9.48 7.76 -19.00
CA TRP A 134 -8.43 6.81 -18.60
C TRP A 134 -8.33 6.56 -17.08
N PRO A 135 -8.54 7.52 -16.15
CA PRO A 135 -8.46 7.23 -14.72
C PRO A 135 -9.59 6.31 -14.26
N TRP A 136 -10.77 6.46 -14.85
CA TRP A 136 -11.92 5.60 -14.55
C TRP A 136 -11.72 4.19 -15.08
N VAL A 137 -11.13 4.05 -16.27
CA VAL A 137 -10.75 2.73 -16.81
C VAL A 137 -9.70 2.08 -15.91
N ALA A 138 -8.67 2.82 -15.48
CA ALA A 138 -7.67 2.35 -14.54
C ALA A 138 -8.31 1.86 -13.24
N LEU A 139 -9.21 2.65 -12.65
CA LEU A 139 -9.91 2.30 -11.42
C LEU A 139 -10.82 1.08 -11.62
N ALA A 140 -11.58 1.02 -12.71
CA ALA A 140 -12.46 -0.12 -13.00
C ALA A 140 -11.66 -1.43 -13.14
N VAL A 141 -10.55 -1.41 -13.88
CA VAL A 141 -9.66 -2.56 -14.03
C VAL A 141 -9.00 -2.94 -12.71
N ALA A 142 -8.57 -1.96 -11.90
CA ALA A 142 -7.99 -2.20 -10.58
C ALA A 142 -8.99 -2.88 -9.64
N VAL A 143 -10.24 -2.36 -9.57
CA VAL A 143 -11.32 -2.94 -8.76
C VAL A 143 -11.67 -4.35 -9.23
N TYR A 144 -11.79 -4.55 -10.55
CA TYR A 144 -12.05 -5.88 -11.12
C TYR A 144 -10.95 -6.88 -10.77
N SER A 145 -9.69 -6.50 -10.98
CA SER A 145 -8.53 -7.34 -10.71
C SER A 145 -8.41 -7.67 -9.22
N TYR A 146 -8.66 -6.71 -8.34
CA TYR A 146 -8.68 -6.92 -6.90
C TYR A 146 -9.79 -7.89 -6.48
N LYS A 147 -11.03 -7.68 -6.94
CA LYS A 147 -12.15 -8.58 -6.64
C LYS A 147 -11.88 -10.02 -7.08
N ARG A 148 -11.06 -10.20 -8.11
CA ARG A 148 -10.73 -11.53 -8.63
C ARG A 148 -9.63 -12.23 -7.85
N ALA A 149 -8.59 -11.50 -7.44
CA ALA A 149 -7.39 -12.11 -6.86
C ALA A 149 -7.15 -11.79 -5.37
N HIS A 150 -7.75 -10.73 -4.82
CA HIS A 150 -7.62 -10.30 -3.41
C HIS A 150 -6.16 -10.30 -2.93
N THR A 151 -5.29 -9.53 -3.60
CA THR A 151 -3.85 -9.47 -3.30
C THR A 151 -3.43 -8.10 -2.78
N LEU A 152 -2.33 -8.04 -2.03
CA LEU A 152 -1.71 -6.79 -1.58
C LEU A 152 -1.44 -5.83 -2.75
N ILE A 153 -0.87 -6.36 -3.85
CA ILE A 153 -0.54 -5.58 -5.06
C ILE A 153 -1.81 -5.02 -5.71
N GLY A 154 -2.88 -5.83 -5.78
CA GLY A 154 -4.18 -5.39 -6.29
C GLY A 154 -4.81 -4.31 -5.41
N ASN A 155 -4.68 -4.41 -4.08
CA ASN A 155 -5.14 -3.39 -3.15
C ASN A 155 -4.35 -2.08 -3.35
N ALA A 156 -3.02 -2.14 -3.41
CA ALA A 156 -2.17 -0.98 -3.68
C ALA A 156 -2.53 -0.31 -5.02
N ALA A 157 -2.72 -1.11 -6.07
CA ALA A 157 -3.12 -0.60 -7.38
C ALA A 157 -4.49 0.10 -7.36
N MET A 158 -5.44 -0.41 -6.59
CA MET A 158 -6.76 0.20 -6.41
C MET A 158 -6.67 1.54 -5.67
N VAL A 159 -5.80 1.64 -4.64
CA VAL A 159 -5.51 2.91 -3.96
C VAL A 159 -4.92 3.92 -4.93
N VAL A 160 -3.87 3.55 -5.66
CA VAL A 160 -3.21 4.44 -6.62
C VAL A 160 -4.18 4.88 -7.71
N ALA A 161 -4.95 3.96 -8.30
CA ALA A 161 -5.94 4.29 -9.31
C ALA A 161 -7.01 5.26 -8.77
N SER A 162 -7.51 5.06 -7.55
CA SER A 162 -8.47 5.97 -6.92
C SER A 162 -7.86 7.35 -6.63
N ALA A 163 -6.58 7.40 -6.23
CA ALA A 163 -5.88 8.66 -5.99
C ALA A 163 -5.73 9.49 -7.28
N ILE A 164 -5.50 8.85 -8.42
CA ILE A 164 -5.38 9.54 -9.72
C ILE A 164 -6.73 10.13 -10.19
N VAL A 165 -7.85 9.51 -9.83
CA VAL A 165 -9.19 10.01 -10.18
C VAL A 165 -9.47 11.38 -9.54
N VAL A 166 -8.97 11.64 -8.31
CA VAL A 166 -9.26 12.87 -7.56
C VAL A 166 -8.83 14.14 -8.34
N PRO A 167 -7.55 14.32 -8.72
CA PRO A 167 -7.15 15.52 -9.46
C PRO A 167 -7.86 15.64 -10.80
N MET A 168 -8.10 14.50 -11.48
CA MET A 168 -8.79 14.51 -12.77
C MET A 168 -10.25 14.96 -12.68
N MET A 169 -10.95 14.62 -11.60
CA MET A 169 -12.31 15.13 -11.38
C MET A 169 -12.34 16.62 -11.12
N ILE A 170 -11.36 17.11 -10.36
CA ILE A 170 -11.31 18.50 -9.91
C ILE A 170 -10.85 19.41 -11.06
N SER A 171 -9.86 19.01 -11.87
CA SER A 171 -9.36 19.79 -13.01
C SER A 171 -10.37 20.00 -14.13
N GLN A 172 -11.48 19.22 -14.14
CA GLN A 172 -12.58 19.44 -15.10
C GLN A 172 -13.42 20.69 -14.78
N VAL A 173 -13.34 21.16 -13.54
CA VAL A 173 -14.05 22.35 -13.08
C VAL A 173 -12.98 23.38 -12.77
N HIS A 174 -12.96 24.47 -13.54
CA HIS A 174 -12.00 25.55 -13.33
C HIS A 174 -12.27 26.24 -11.97
N TRP A 175 -11.47 25.90 -10.98
CA TRP A 175 -11.53 26.47 -9.64
C TRP A 175 -10.38 27.44 -9.43
N ASP A 176 -10.64 28.58 -8.79
CA ASP A 176 -9.58 29.53 -8.40
C ASP A 176 -8.56 28.95 -7.41
N ASN A 177 -8.90 27.82 -6.77
CA ASN A 177 -8.13 27.13 -5.74
C ASN A 177 -8.06 25.62 -6.01
N GLU A 178 -7.53 25.23 -7.16
CA GLU A 178 -7.54 23.84 -7.62
C GLU A 178 -6.74 22.91 -6.70
N VAL A 179 -5.53 23.32 -6.30
CA VAL A 179 -4.64 22.48 -5.47
C VAL A 179 -5.21 22.28 -4.07
N GLY A 180 -5.81 23.31 -3.47
CA GLY A 180 -6.47 23.19 -2.18
C GLY A 180 -7.67 22.24 -2.21
N ILE A 181 -8.45 22.26 -3.30
CA ILE A 181 -9.60 21.36 -3.49
C ILE A 181 -9.13 19.92 -3.75
N ILE A 182 -8.04 19.71 -4.53
CA ILE A 182 -7.39 18.41 -4.68
C ILE A 182 -6.94 17.90 -3.32
N GLY A 183 -6.34 18.76 -2.49
CA GLY A 183 -5.95 18.42 -1.12
C GLY A 183 -7.11 17.93 -0.27
N ALA A 184 -8.24 18.63 -0.30
CA ALA A 184 -9.47 18.20 0.37
C ALA A 184 -9.98 16.86 -0.17
N GLY A 185 -9.94 16.66 -1.49
CA GLY A 185 -10.28 15.40 -2.14
C GLY A 185 -9.43 14.23 -1.65
N TYR A 186 -8.12 14.44 -1.48
CA TYR A 186 -7.22 13.41 -0.93
C TYR A 186 -7.49 13.13 0.55
N VAL A 187 -7.84 14.14 1.36
CA VAL A 187 -8.24 13.92 2.75
C VAL A 187 -9.52 13.09 2.82
N MET A 188 -10.52 13.37 1.98
CA MET A 188 -11.75 12.59 1.90
C MET A 188 -11.49 11.16 1.43
N LEU A 189 -10.74 10.97 0.36
CA LEU A 189 -10.39 9.65 -0.17
C LEU A 189 -9.57 8.85 0.85
N GLY A 190 -8.58 9.47 1.47
CA GLY A 190 -7.76 8.84 2.51
C GLY A 190 -8.59 8.42 3.72
N SER A 191 -9.54 9.27 4.14
CA SER A 191 -10.48 8.93 5.21
C SER A 191 -11.37 7.74 4.84
N ALA A 192 -11.84 7.66 3.58
CA ALA A 192 -12.59 6.51 3.09
C ALA A 192 -11.74 5.22 3.15
N TRP A 193 -10.47 5.28 2.73
CA TRP A 193 -9.54 4.14 2.82
C TRP A 193 -9.24 3.72 4.26
N LEU A 194 -9.16 4.67 5.22
CA LEU A 194 -9.06 4.37 6.64
C LEU A 194 -10.30 3.59 7.14
N VAL A 195 -11.49 4.01 6.72
CA VAL A 195 -12.74 3.29 7.07
C VAL A 195 -12.77 1.89 6.43
N VAL A 196 -12.32 1.74 5.18
CA VAL A 196 -12.21 0.44 4.50
C VAL A 196 -11.27 -0.49 5.27
N GLY A 197 -10.11 0.01 5.71
CA GLY A 197 -9.17 -0.73 6.55
C GLY A 197 -9.77 -1.06 7.93
N ALA A 198 -10.40 -0.07 8.59
CA ALA A 198 -11.01 -0.24 9.91
C ALA A 198 -12.13 -1.28 9.94
N ARG A 199 -12.87 -1.41 8.83
CA ARG A 199 -13.96 -2.38 8.67
C ARG A 199 -13.52 -3.71 8.09
N GLU A 200 -12.21 -3.89 7.88
CA GLU A 200 -11.62 -5.10 7.30
C GLU A 200 -12.30 -5.54 5.98
N LEU A 201 -12.74 -4.53 5.18
CA LEU A 201 -13.42 -4.78 3.91
C LEU A 201 -12.48 -5.30 2.82
N VAL A 202 -11.18 -5.29 3.09
CA VAL A 202 -10.10 -5.77 2.22
C VAL A 202 -9.23 -6.78 2.96
N VAL A 203 -8.57 -7.65 2.21
CA VAL A 203 -7.74 -8.73 2.77
C VAL A 203 -6.53 -8.21 3.56
N GLU A 204 -6.03 -7.02 3.20
CA GLU A 204 -4.88 -6.39 3.82
C GLU A 204 -5.28 -5.04 4.45
N PRO A 205 -5.93 -5.04 5.61
CA PRO A 205 -6.45 -3.82 6.24
C PRO A 205 -5.35 -2.82 6.61
N GLU A 206 -4.16 -3.31 6.98
CA GLU A 206 -3.01 -2.46 7.31
C GLU A 206 -2.52 -1.65 6.11
N MET A 207 -2.53 -2.26 4.89
CA MET A 207 -2.16 -1.56 3.66
C MET A 207 -3.15 -0.45 3.33
N SER A 208 -4.44 -0.69 3.51
CA SER A 208 -5.48 0.33 3.32
C SER A 208 -5.36 1.45 4.34
N ALA A 209 -5.04 1.13 5.59
CA ALA A 209 -4.78 2.11 6.64
C ALA A 209 -3.53 2.95 6.35
N PHE A 210 -2.45 2.31 5.87
CA PHE A 210 -1.23 3.00 5.43
C PHE A 210 -1.53 3.98 4.29
N ALA A 211 -2.17 3.48 3.24
CA ALA A 211 -2.49 4.28 2.05
C ALA A 211 -3.47 5.42 2.38
N GLY A 212 -4.51 5.13 3.18
CA GLY A 212 -5.44 6.13 3.66
C GLY A 212 -4.77 7.24 4.46
N SER A 213 -3.90 6.87 5.40
CA SER A 213 -3.13 7.83 6.20
C SER A 213 -2.18 8.66 5.34
N ALA A 214 -1.50 8.05 4.36
CA ALA A 214 -0.62 8.76 3.44
C ALA A 214 -1.38 9.77 2.58
N LEU A 215 -2.56 9.41 2.07
CA LEU A 215 -3.42 10.33 1.31
C LEU A 215 -3.93 11.49 2.17
N VAL A 216 -4.32 11.22 3.42
CA VAL A 216 -4.73 12.27 4.37
C VAL A 216 -3.59 13.25 4.62
N LEU A 217 -2.37 12.75 4.84
CA LEU A 217 -1.19 13.61 5.02
C LEU A 217 -0.89 14.42 3.75
N LEU A 218 -0.83 13.77 2.60
CA LEU A 218 -0.59 14.44 1.32
C LEU A 218 -1.61 15.55 1.08
N GLY A 219 -2.90 15.25 1.28
CA GLY A 219 -3.97 16.21 1.12
C GLY A 219 -3.88 17.39 2.07
N SER A 220 -3.42 17.16 3.30
CA SER A 220 -3.24 18.26 4.29
C SER A 220 -2.08 19.19 3.95
N GLN A 221 -1.09 18.75 3.18
CA GLN A 221 0.08 19.55 2.79
C GLN A 221 -0.15 20.37 1.51
N MET A 222 -1.06 19.94 0.63
CA MET A 222 -1.31 20.62 -0.65
C MET A 222 -1.68 22.11 -0.51
N PRO A 223 -2.60 22.52 0.38
CA PRO A 223 -2.90 23.94 0.57
C PRO A 223 -1.70 24.76 1.07
N ILE A 224 -0.80 24.14 1.83
CA ILE A 224 0.40 24.80 2.34
C ILE A 224 1.36 25.09 1.19
N MET A 225 1.52 24.16 0.25
CA MET A 225 2.36 24.32 -0.94
C MET A 225 1.85 25.42 -1.87
N GLU A 226 0.53 25.51 -2.06
CA GLU A 226 -0.08 26.50 -2.95
C GLU A 226 -0.02 27.91 -2.38
N PHE A 227 -0.41 28.08 -1.12
CA PHE A 227 -0.55 29.42 -0.49
C PHE A 227 0.71 29.90 0.23
N GLY A 228 1.84 29.22 0.05
CA GLY A 228 3.12 29.62 0.68
C GLY A 228 3.15 29.51 2.18
N GLY A 229 2.27 28.68 2.76
CA GLY A 229 2.17 28.39 4.18
C GLY A 229 1.71 29.58 5.03
N SER A 230 0.51 29.52 5.53
CA SER A 230 0.00 30.43 6.55
C SER A 230 -0.14 29.69 7.89
N TYR A 231 -0.04 30.41 9.01
CA TYR A 231 -0.20 29.77 10.33
C TYR A 231 -1.52 28.98 10.49
N PRO A 232 -2.68 29.45 9.97
CA PRO A 232 -3.91 28.66 9.99
C PRO A 232 -3.79 27.33 9.25
N LEU A 233 -3.09 27.27 8.10
CA LEU A 233 -2.90 26.03 7.34
C LEU A 233 -2.02 25.05 8.10
N TYR A 234 -0.94 25.50 8.73
CA TYR A 234 -0.13 24.67 9.61
C TYR A 234 -0.93 24.12 10.80
N ALA A 235 -1.79 24.96 11.40
CA ALA A 235 -2.67 24.52 12.47
C ALA A 235 -3.66 23.43 12.01
N ILE A 236 -4.25 23.58 10.83
CA ILE A 236 -5.14 22.58 10.24
C ILE A 236 -4.39 21.27 10.01
N ALA A 237 -3.21 21.32 9.40
CA ALA A 237 -2.38 20.13 9.16
C ALA A 237 -1.94 19.46 10.48
N ALA A 238 -1.61 20.22 11.52
CA ALA A 238 -1.32 19.71 12.85
C ALA A 238 -2.53 19.02 13.49
N VAL A 239 -3.73 19.60 13.36
CA VAL A 239 -4.97 19.00 13.85
C VAL A 239 -5.24 17.67 13.12
N ILE A 240 -5.09 17.64 11.80
CA ILE A 240 -5.26 16.40 11.00
C ILE A 240 -4.28 15.32 11.48
N ALA A 241 -3.01 15.66 11.66
CA ALA A 241 -2.01 14.71 12.18
C ALA A 241 -2.36 14.25 13.62
N GLY A 242 -2.83 15.15 14.48
CA GLY A 242 -3.31 14.82 15.82
C GLY A 242 -4.53 13.91 15.81
N VAL A 243 -5.45 14.10 14.87
CA VAL A 243 -6.61 13.22 14.66
C VAL A 243 -6.16 11.81 14.25
N LEU A 244 -5.18 11.66 13.37
CA LEU A 244 -4.62 10.35 13.02
C LEU A 244 -4.04 9.63 14.25
N ILE A 245 -3.30 10.34 15.09
CA ILE A 245 -2.78 9.77 16.34
C ILE A 245 -3.93 9.38 17.28
N SER A 246 -4.96 10.21 17.39
CA SER A 246 -6.14 9.91 18.21
C SER A 246 -6.91 8.68 17.67
N ILE A 247 -7.04 8.55 16.36
CA ILE A 247 -7.64 7.36 15.71
C ILE A 247 -6.83 6.11 16.07
N TYR A 248 -5.50 6.17 16.04
CA TYR A 248 -4.66 5.06 16.46
C TYR A 248 -4.89 4.69 17.93
N LEU A 249 -4.87 5.66 18.83
CA LEU A 249 -4.98 5.40 20.26
C LEU A 249 -6.35 4.84 20.67
N ASN A 250 -7.42 5.30 20.03
CA ASN A 250 -8.77 5.03 20.48
C ASN A 250 -9.51 3.97 19.63
N TRP A 251 -9.07 3.73 18.39
CA TRP A 251 -9.89 2.94 17.48
C TRP A 251 -9.12 1.87 16.69
N LEU A 252 -8.17 2.28 15.83
CA LEU A 252 -7.60 1.37 14.84
C LEU A 252 -6.39 0.58 15.31
N ARG A 253 -5.61 1.06 16.27
CA ARG A 253 -4.35 0.48 16.78
C ARG A 253 -3.40 -0.07 15.69
N MET A 254 -3.52 0.41 14.44
CA MET A 254 -2.68 0.03 13.32
C MET A 254 -1.46 0.93 13.27
N PHE A 255 -0.26 0.35 13.37
CA PHE A 255 1.00 1.10 13.38
C PHE A 255 1.15 2.12 12.24
N PRO A 256 0.73 1.84 10.98
CA PRO A 256 0.82 2.83 9.89
C PRO A 256 0.08 4.15 10.17
N VAL A 257 -1.06 4.11 10.86
CA VAL A 257 -1.84 5.31 11.19
C VAL A 257 -1.09 6.19 12.20
N LEU A 258 -0.48 5.55 13.22
CA LEU A 258 0.38 6.24 14.17
C LEU A 258 1.59 6.88 13.48
N ALA A 259 2.28 6.09 12.65
CA ALA A 259 3.47 6.55 11.94
C ALA A 259 3.15 7.77 11.06
N ALA A 260 2.03 7.73 10.33
CA ALA A 260 1.56 8.86 9.52
C ALA A 260 1.29 10.10 10.37
N GLY A 261 0.56 9.97 11.48
CA GLY A 261 0.29 11.09 12.38
C GLY A 261 1.57 11.71 12.95
N VAL A 262 2.53 10.88 13.38
CA VAL A 262 3.83 11.31 13.90
C VAL A 262 4.65 12.03 12.84
N ILE A 263 4.73 11.46 11.62
CA ILE A 263 5.43 12.08 10.47
C ILE A 263 4.77 13.42 10.13
N GLY A 264 3.43 13.46 10.07
CA GLY A 264 2.68 14.68 9.79
C GLY A 264 2.98 15.80 10.79
N LEU A 265 2.98 15.51 12.09
CA LEU A 265 3.39 16.49 13.11
C LEU A 265 4.83 16.95 12.93
N GLY A 266 5.76 16.03 12.61
CA GLY A 266 7.15 16.36 12.35
C GLY A 266 7.31 17.33 11.17
N ILE A 267 6.59 17.10 10.06
CA ILE A 267 6.59 17.98 8.89
C ILE A 267 6.06 19.37 9.27
N VAL A 268 4.90 19.45 9.91
CA VAL A 268 4.28 20.73 10.31
C VAL A 268 5.16 21.51 11.29
N CYS A 269 5.78 20.84 12.26
CA CYS A 269 6.75 21.48 13.17
C CYS A 269 7.94 22.04 12.39
N GLY A 270 8.51 21.27 11.46
CA GLY A 270 9.63 21.71 10.64
C GLY A 270 9.26 22.94 9.78
N GLU A 271 8.13 22.90 9.09
CA GLU A 271 7.64 24.01 8.26
C GLU A 271 7.34 25.27 9.09
N THR A 272 6.71 25.10 10.26
CA THR A 272 6.41 26.23 11.17
C THR A 272 7.70 26.89 11.63
N VAL A 273 8.70 26.11 12.06
CA VAL A 273 9.99 26.66 12.52
C VAL A 273 10.77 27.25 11.33
N TYR A 274 10.74 26.64 10.16
CA TYR A 274 11.33 27.19 8.94
C TYR A 274 10.78 28.59 8.65
N LYS A 275 9.48 28.76 8.73
CA LYS A 275 8.82 30.06 8.53
C LYS A 275 9.15 31.08 9.64
N LEU A 276 9.17 30.65 10.90
CA LEU A 276 9.52 31.51 12.05
C LEU A 276 10.96 32.00 11.99
N THR A 277 11.87 31.21 11.39
CA THR A 277 13.30 31.53 11.25
C THR A 277 13.64 32.24 9.94
N GLY A 278 12.63 32.75 9.21
CA GLY A 278 12.82 33.47 7.97
C GLY A 278 13.33 32.63 6.81
N GLY A 279 12.97 31.34 6.75
CA GLY A 279 13.37 30.44 5.67
C GLY A 279 14.70 29.70 5.92
N ASN A 280 15.14 29.62 7.17
CA ASN A 280 16.40 28.95 7.51
C ASN A 280 16.17 27.42 7.63
N VAL A 281 16.82 26.66 6.75
CA VAL A 281 16.76 25.18 6.74
C VAL A 281 17.29 24.57 8.05
N PHE A 282 18.30 25.19 8.67
CA PHE A 282 18.82 24.75 9.96
C PHE A 282 17.77 24.89 11.08
N GLY A 283 16.97 25.96 11.04
CA GLY A 283 15.84 26.14 11.96
C GLY A 283 14.79 25.03 11.80
N ALA A 284 14.44 24.67 10.56
CA ALA A 284 13.53 23.56 10.28
C ALA A 284 14.06 22.22 10.83
N ALA A 285 15.34 21.92 10.61
CA ALA A 285 15.98 20.72 11.13
C ALA A 285 15.96 20.66 12.66
N LEU A 286 16.21 21.78 13.34
CA LEU A 286 16.10 21.89 14.81
C LEU A 286 14.65 21.67 15.29
N GLY A 287 13.65 22.20 14.57
CA GLY A 287 12.24 21.99 14.89
C GLY A 287 11.85 20.52 14.81
N MET A 288 12.26 19.83 13.73
CA MET A 288 12.03 18.38 13.57
C MET A 288 12.75 17.57 14.64
N LEU A 289 14.00 17.93 14.97
CA LEU A 289 14.77 17.28 16.03
C LEU A 289 14.08 17.41 17.39
N ALA A 290 13.63 18.62 17.73
CA ALA A 290 12.92 18.88 18.98
C ALA A 290 11.63 18.06 19.07
N ALA A 291 10.82 18.01 18.00
CA ALA A 291 9.62 17.19 17.92
C ALA A 291 9.96 15.70 18.10
N GLY A 292 11.00 15.20 17.44
CA GLY A 292 11.47 13.81 17.56
C GLY A 292 11.90 13.47 19.00
N VAL A 293 12.64 14.35 19.66
CA VAL A 293 13.07 14.17 21.06
C VAL A 293 11.86 14.12 22.00
N VAL A 294 10.88 15.02 21.84
CA VAL A 294 9.66 15.01 22.65
C VAL A 294 8.91 13.68 22.48
N MET A 295 8.75 13.20 21.24
CA MET A 295 8.11 11.92 20.97
C MET A 295 8.85 10.75 21.60
N LEU A 296 10.17 10.71 21.54
CA LEU A 296 10.99 9.68 22.20
C LEU A 296 10.79 9.70 23.72
N VAL A 297 10.79 10.87 24.34
CA VAL A 297 10.58 11.00 25.79
C VAL A 297 9.20 10.52 26.19
N VAL A 298 8.16 10.87 25.42
CA VAL A 298 6.78 10.39 25.65
C VAL A 298 6.69 8.88 25.49
N SER A 299 7.28 8.31 24.44
CA SER A 299 7.33 6.88 24.20
C SER A 299 8.00 6.12 25.34
N LEU A 300 9.16 6.61 25.81
CA LEU A 300 9.87 6.00 26.94
C LEU A 300 9.08 6.08 28.25
N ARG A 301 8.31 7.14 28.48
CA ARG A 301 7.43 7.25 29.64
C ARG A 301 6.29 6.21 29.60
N ILE A 302 5.65 6.06 28.43
CA ILE A 302 4.57 5.07 28.24
C ILE A 302 5.09 3.66 28.49
N ILE A 303 6.25 3.29 27.90
CA ILE A 303 6.87 1.96 28.09
C ILE A 303 7.16 1.70 29.57
N ARG A 304 7.68 2.71 30.28
CA ARG A 304 7.97 2.57 31.74
C ARG A 304 6.72 2.41 32.58
N GLN A 305 5.61 3.07 32.23
CA GLN A 305 4.34 2.92 32.93
C GLN A 305 3.74 1.53 32.73
N THR A 306 3.69 1.05 31.48
CA THR A 306 3.20 -0.31 31.17
C THR A 306 3.99 -1.41 31.89
N LYS A 307 5.29 -1.19 32.11
CA LYS A 307 6.13 -2.16 32.85
C LYS A 307 5.87 -2.13 34.35
N LYS A 308 5.41 -1.01 34.90
CA LYS A 308 5.02 -0.89 36.32
C LYS A 308 3.66 -1.52 36.62
N ASP A 309 2.73 -1.44 35.65
CA ASP A 309 1.38 -1.97 35.81
C ASP A 309 1.33 -3.50 35.64
N ASN A 310 2.38 -4.10 35.06
CA ASN A 310 2.54 -5.55 34.85
C ASN A 310 3.50 -6.22 35.86
N ALA A 311 4.06 -5.49 36.82
CA ALA A 311 4.91 -5.98 37.89
C ALA A 311 4.21 -5.94 39.27
#